data_d30d3cbd922a97c6d41382e52d0c47e2
#
_entry.id   d30d3cbd922a97c6d41382e52d0c47e2
#
_cell.length_a   1.000
_cell.length_b   1.000
_cell.length_c   1.000
_cell.angle_alpha   90.00
_cell.angle_beta   90.00
_cell.angle_gamma   90.00
#
_symmetry.space_group_name_H-M   'P 1'
#
loop_
_entity.id
_entity.type
_entity.pdbx_description
1 polymer ?
#
loop_
_entity_poly.entity_id
_entity_poly.type
_entity_poly.pdbx_seq_one_letter_code
_entity_poly.pdbx_strand_id
1 'polypeptide(L)'
;MTTETQTASRRRASFHSLTVSEVRRLTDDAIEVTFAVPAELAGQYDYLPGQYVALRTSLPDENGEPHEVRRSYSICAEPRSFSDGSSEIRVAIKKDLGGTFSTWANAELKAGDVLDVMSPQGAFISRHGKDGSAVQHNVMNSMNHPEELAGEPGNFVAIAAGSGITPVIAIARTLLAANPETTFDLIYANKAAMDVMFLEELADLKDKYPSRLALHHVLSREQRIAPLMTGRIDSEKLQALLSSAIHSEDVDEWFLCGPFELVQLCRDTLAGRGVKPEHVRFELFTTGRPDRPEGNAGRPVVEDESKETYKITFKLDGLTGEVASPTHARESILNAALRVRPDVPFACAGGVCGTCRAKLVTGTVSMDENYALEQDELDKGYVLTCQSHPTSEEVTVDFDV
;
A
#
# COMPACT_ATOMS: atom_id res chain seq x y z
N MET A 1 20.20 -14.55 35.09
CA MET A 1 20.37 -13.47 34.12
C MET A 1 19.21 -13.57 33.16
N THR A 2 18.18 -12.82 33.42
CA THR A 2 16.95 -12.74 32.61
C THR A 2 17.21 -11.75 31.49
N THR A 3 17.28 -12.25 30.26
CA THR A 3 17.34 -11.44 29.03
C THR A 3 15.98 -10.79 28.84
N GLU A 4 15.85 -9.50 29.16
CA GLU A 4 14.74 -8.67 28.74
C GLU A 4 14.79 -8.53 27.20
N THR A 5 13.84 -9.18 26.54
CA THR A 5 13.55 -8.91 25.14
C THR A 5 12.98 -7.50 25.06
N GLN A 6 13.78 -6.52 24.64
CA GLN A 6 13.30 -5.19 24.30
C GLN A 6 12.37 -5.34 23.09
N THR A 7 11.08 -5.37 23.33
CA THR A 7 10.07 -5.09 22.32
C THR A 7 10.30 -3.66 21.84
N ALA A 8 10.80 -3.52 20.61
CA ALA A 8 10.91 -2.21 19.96
C ALA A 8 9.53 -1.54 20.02
N SER A 9 9.40 -0.46 20.77
CA SER A 9 8.18 0.33 20.83
C SER A 9 7.90 0.85 19.42
N ARG A 10 6.83 0.39 18.80
CA ARG A 10 6.35 0.94 17.52
C ARG A 10 6.16 2.44 17.73
N ARG A 11 6.92 3.25 16.97
CA ARG A 11 6.78 4.70 17.01
C ARG A 11 5.36 5.08 16.60
N ARG A 12 4.71 5.92 17.41
CA ARG A 12 3.40 6.49 17.06
C ARG A 12 3.56 7.34 15.80
N ALA A 13 2.66 7.17 14.82
CA ALA A 13 2.65 7.98 13.62
C ALA A 13 2.39 9.46 13.97
N SER A 14 3.10 10.36 13.33
CA SER A 14 2.94 11.82 13.52
C SER A 14 2.94 12.52 12.16
N PHE A 15 2.17 13.60 12.04
CA PHE A 15 2.13 14.44 10.86
C PHE A 15 3.05 15.65 11.04
N HIS A 16 3.80 15.98 9.99
CA HIS A 16 4.61 17.19 9.91
C HIS A 16 4.38 17.86 8.58
N SER A 17 4.35 19.18 8.56
CA SER A 17 4.27 19.97 7.35
C SER A 17 5.60 19.90 6.60
N LEU A 18 5.61 19.26 5.43
CA LEU A 18 6.78 19.12 4.57
C LEU A 18 6.59 19.92 3.28
N THR A 19 7.68 20.52 2.80
CA THR A 19 7.68 21.25 1.53
C THR A 19 7.88 20.28 0.36
N VAL A 20 7.05 20.42 -0.67
CA VAL A 20 7.22 19.77 -1.96
C VAL A 20 8.43 20.42 -2.63
N SER A 21 9.50 19.65 -2.81
CA SER A 21 10.70 20.13 -3.50
C SER A 21 10.63 19.96 -5.01
N GLU A 22 9.92 18.94 -5.48
CA GLU A 22 9.77 18.65 -6.90
C GLU A 22 8.44 17.93 -7.19
N VAL A 23 7.85 18.21 -8.35
CA VAL A 23 6.75 17.45 -8.95
C VAL A 23 7.14 17.08 -10.37
N ARG A 24 7.24 15.80 -10.67
CA ARG A 24 7.63 15.26 -11.97
C ARG A 24 6.48 14.47 -12.61
N ARG A 25 6.20 14.69 -13.89
CA ARG A 25 5.20 13.90 -14.63
C ARG A 25 5.77 12.52 -14.97
N LEU A 26 5.02 11.46 -14.62
CA LEU A 26 5.37 10.07 -14.96
C LEU A 26 4.58 9.56 -16.17
N THR A 27 3.27 9.82 -16.19
CA THR A 27 2.33 9.50 -17.27
C THR A 27 1.31 10.63 -17.38
N ASP A 28 0.40 10.58 -18.34
CA ASP A 28 -0.65 11.60 -18.49
C ASP A 28 -1.54 11.71 -17.22
N ASP A 29 -1.64 10.63 -16.44
CA ASP A 29 -2.48 10.54 -15.25
C ASP A 29 -1.70 10.25 -13.95
N ALA A 30 -0.35 10.39 -13.94
CA ALA A 30 0.46 10.14 -12.75
C ALA A 30 1.61 11.14 -12.61
N ILE A 31 1.86 11.55 -11.37
CA ILE A 31 3.00 12.40 -10.96
C ILE A 31 3.82 11.70 -9.88
N GLU A 32 5.11 11.99 -9.84
CA GLU A 32 5.97 11.77 -8.68
C GLU A 32 6.12 13.09 -7.92
N VAL A 33 6.02 13.01 -6.60
CA VAL A 33 6.14 14.15 -5.69
C VAL A 33 7.27 13.88 -4.72
N THR A 34 8.23 14.80 -4.66
CA THR A 34 9.36 14.74 -3.72
C THR A 34 9.13 15.74 -2.60
N PHE A 35 9.19 15.27 -1.36
CA PHE A 35 9.12 16.09 -0.15
C PHE A 35 10.52 16.25 0.43
N ALA A 36 10.89 17.49 0.75
CA ALA A 36 12.10 17.79 1.51
C ALA A 36 11.85 17.49 2.99
N VAL A 37 12.68 16.66 3.59
CA VAL A 37 12.65 16.35 5.02
C VAL A 37 13.81 17.06 5.71
N PRO A 38 13.54 18.05 6.58
CA PRO A 38 14.59 18.77 7.32
C PRO A 38 15.39 17.83 8.24
N ALA A 39 16.62 18.18 8.54
CA ALA A 39 17.53 17.35 9.33
C ALA A 39 16.96 16.98 10.71
N GLU A 40 16.23 17.89 11.36
CA GLU A 40 15.58 17.65 12.66
C GLU A 40 14.46 16.62 12.61
N LEU A 41 13.87 16.40 11.44
CA LEU A 41 12.82 15.39 11.21
C LEU A 41 13.35 14.11 10.56
N ALA A 42 14.58 14.08 10.05
CA ALA A 42 15.13 12.95 9.28
C ALA A 42 14.94 11.62 9.99
N GLY A 43 15.21 11.53 11.30
CA GLY A 43 15.02 10.32 12.09
C GLY A 43 13.56 9.87 12.26
N GLN A 44 12.58 10.74 12.01
CA GLN A 44 11.16 10.39 12.02
C GLN A 44 10.69 9.89 10.65
N TYR A 45 11.41 10.26 9.59
CA TYR A 45 11.15 9.88 8.21
C TYR A 45 12.11 8.82 7.68
N ASP A 46 12.84 8.17 8.57
CA ASP A 46 13.58 6.95 8.24
C ASP A 46 12.59 5.82 7.93
N TYR A 47 12.80 5.11 6.81
CA TYR A 47 11.85 4.12 6.32
C TYR A 47 12.51 2.91 5.68
N LEU A 48 11.74 1.83 5.61
CA LEU A 48 12.09 0.65 4.83
C LEU A 48 11.35 0.68 3.48
N PRO A 49 12.00 0.27 2.38
CA PRO A 49 11.37 0.17 1.07
C PRO A 49 10.09 -0.69 1.12
N GLY A 50 9.02 -0.16 0.52
CA GLY A 50 7.69 -0.75 0.58
C GLY A 50 6.77 -0.15 1.64
N GLN A 51 7.28 0.72 2.53
CA GLN A 51 6.44 1.51 3.43
C GLN A 51 5.72 2.65 2.69
N TYR A 52 4.74 3.24 3.34
CA TYR A 52 3.93 4.34 2.82
C TYR A 52 3.88 5.52 3.80
N VAL A 53 3.45 6.68 3.30
CA VAL A 53 3.07 7.86 4.07
C VAL A 53 1.62 8.22 3.78
N ALA A 54 0.92 8.82 4.75
CA ALA A 54 -0.35 9.48 4.49
C ALA A 54 -0.10 10.97 4.23
N LEU A 55 -0.71 11.49 3.17
CA LEU A 55 -0.73 12.91 2.85
C LEU A 55 -2.08 13.48 3.29
N ARG A 56 -2.03 14.65 3.93
CA ARG A 56 -3.20 15.35 4.45
C ARG A 56 -3.19 16.80 3.95
N THR A 57 -4.33 17.28 3.48
CA THR A 57 -4.54 18.68 3.08
C THR A 57 -6.01 19.03 3.19
N SER A 58 -6.34 20.31 3.13
CA SER A 58 -7.72 20.79 3.06
C SER A 58 -8.07 21.15 1.63
N LEU A 59 -9.14 20.55 1.09
CA LEU A 59 -9.66 20.81 -0.24
C LEU A 59 -11.13 21.27 -0.15
N PRO A 60 -11.64 22.04 -1.13
CA PRO A 60 -13.05 22.39 -1.16
C PRO A 60 -13.92 21.14 -1.44
N ASP A 61 -15.02 21.03 -0.73
CA ASP A 61 -16.08 20.06 -1.02
C ASP A 61 -16.97 20.53 -2.20
N GLU A 62 -18.07 19.82 -2.47
CA GLU A 62 -19.03 20.17 -3.53
C GLU A 62 -19.71 21.54 -3.30
N ASN A 63 -19.73 22.05 -2.08
CA ASN A 63 -20.28 23.35 -1.72
C ASN A 63 -19.22 24.46 -1.68
N GLY A 64 -17.94 24.09 -1.90
CA GLY A 64 -16.80 25.00 -1.81
C GLY A 64 -16.27 25.21 -0.39
N GLU A 65 -16.77 24.46 0.60
CA GLU A 65 -16.29 24.52 1.98
C GLU A 65 -15.04 23.66 2.17
N PRO A 66 -14.03 24.14 2.91
CA PRO A 66 -12.80 23.40 3.14
C PRO A 66 -13.06 22.16 4.00
N HIS A 67 -12.68 20.98 3.51
CA HIS A 67 -12.68 19.75 4.29
C HIS A 67 -11.34 19.06 4.20
N GLU A 68 -10.99 18.33 5.26
CA GLU A 68 -9.74 17.57 5.32
C GLU A 68 -9.82 16.33 4.44
N VAL A 69 -8.85 16.18 3.55
CA VAL A 69 -8.66 14.98 2.74
C VAL A 69 -7.33 14.32 3.08
N ARG A 70 -7.39 13.03 3.39
CA ARG A 70 -6.21 12.21 3.74
C ARG A 70 -6.13 11.01 2.79
N ARG A 71 -4.95 10.78 2.20
CA ARG A 71 -4.70 9.64 1.30
C ARG A 71 -3.31 9.06 1.53
N SER A 72 -3.22 7.74 1.50
CA SER A 72 -1.94 7.02 1.65
C SER A 72 -1.31 6.73 0.31
N TYR A 73 0.01 6.91 0.24
CA TYR A 73 0.82 6.64 -0.94
C TYR A 73 2.09 5.90 -0.54
N SER A 74 2.36 4.79 -1.19
CA SER A 74 3.60 4.03 -0.97
C SER A 74 4.81 4.85 -1.44
N ILE A 75 5.88 4.78 -0.66
CA ILE A 75 7.14 5.43 -1.00
C ILE A 75 7.75 4.68 -2.19
N CYS A 76 8.12 5.43 -3.24
CA CYS A 76 8.54 4.86 -4.52
C CYS A 76 10.04 4.97 -4.80
N ALA A 77 10.81 5.42 -3.82
CA ALA A 77 12.25 5.56 -3.92
C ALA A 77 12.97 4.79 -2.82
N GLU A 78 14.24 4.54 -3.02
CA GLU A 78 15.16 4.12 -1.97
C GLU A 78 15.43 5.28 -1.00
N PRO A 79 15.69 5.00 0.30
CA PRO A 79 16.04 6.02 1.27
C PRO A 79 17.27 6.82 0.82
N ARG A 80 17.19 8.15 0.98
CA ARG A 80 18.28 9.05 0.60
C ARG A 80 18.49 10.14 1.64
N SER A 81 19.73 10.30 2.09
CA SER A 81 20.15 11.37 2.99
C SER A 81 21.18 12.26 2.30
N PHE A 82 21.23 13.52 2.73
CA PHE A 82 22.18 14.52 2.23
C PHE A 82 23.24 14.85 3.29
N SER A 83 24.32 15.44 2.86
CA SER A 83 25.47 15.76 3.73
C SER A 83 25.16 16.76 4.85
N ASP A 84 24.06 17.52 4.74
CA ASP A 84 23.57 18.44 5.76
C ASP A 84 22.64 17.77 6.79
N GLY A 85 22.45 16.46 6.68
CA GLY A 85 21.57 15.66 7.55
C GLY A 85 20.09 15.66 7.14
N SER A 86 19.71 16.43 6.12
CA SER A 86 18.35 16.36 5.53
C SER A 86 18.15 15.09 4.73
N SER A 87 16.89 14.80 4.40
CA SER A 87 16.52 13.64 3.57
C SER A 87 15.35 13.99 2.64
N GLU A 88 14.87 13.01 1.91
CA GLU A 88 13.69 13.18 1.05
C GLU A 88 12.77 11.97 1.10
N ILE A 89 11.49 12.22 0.88
CA ILE A 89 10.47 11.20 0.67
C ILE A 89 9.89 11.40 -0.72
N ARG A 90 9.77 10.31 -1.50
CA ARG A 90 9.14 10.34 -2.82
C ARG A 90 7.94 9.42 -2.86
N VAL A 91 6.83 9.94 -3.33
CA VAL A 91 5.61 9.17 -3.58
C VAL A 91 5.13 9.41 -5.01
N ALA A 92 4.40 8.46 -5.58
CA ALA A 92 3.76 8.69 -6.86
C ALA A 92 2.24 8.63 -6.74
N ILE A 93 1.57 9.63 -7.33
CA ILE A 93 0.14 9.85 -7.25
C ILE A 93 -0.46 9.64 -8.63
N LYS A 94 -1.12 8.51 -8.83
CA LYS A 94 -1.92 8.24 -10.02
C LYS A 94 -3.32 8.78 -9.82
N LYS A 95 -3.87 9.43 -10.85
CA LYS A 95 -5.22 9.98 -10.83
C LYS A 95 -6.26 8.86 -10.85
N ASP A 96 -7.10 8.83 -9.82
CA ASP A 96 -8.25 7.94 -9.73
C ASP A 96 -9.50 8.60 -10.31
N LEU A 97 -10.36 7.81 -10.94
CA LEU A 97 -11.65 8.27 -11.43
C LEU A 97 -12.54 8.67 -10.24
N GLY A 98 -12.87 9.98 -10.16
CA GLY A 98 -13.65 10.54 -9.05
C GLY A 98 -12.86 10.77 -7.75
N GLY A 99 -11.56 10.52 -7.75
CA GLY A 99 -10.69 10.77 -6.59
C GLY A 99 -10.40 12.26 -6.44
N THR A 100 -10.86 12.89 -5.36
CA THR A 100 -10.67 14.33 -5.10
C THR A 100 -9.19 14.68 -4.96
N PHE A 101 -8.46 14.02 -4.05
CA PHE A 101 -7.04 14.31 -3.79
C PHE A 101 -6.17 14.06 -5.02
N SER A 102 -6.29 12.87 -5.65
CA SER A 102 -5.45 12.50 -6.78
C SER A 102 -5.67 13.36 -8.01
N THR A 103 -6.92 13.82 -8.23
CA THR A 103 -7.25 14.76 -9.30
C THR A 103 -6.63 16.12 -9.05
N TRP A 104 -6.83 16.68 -7.85
CA TRP A 104 -6.23 17.94 -7.44
C TRP A 104 -4.70 17.90 -7.53
N ALA A 105 -4.06 16.87 -6.95
CA ALA A 105 -2.61 16.75 -6.95
C ALA A 105 -2.02 16.72 -8.37
N ASN A 106 -2.66 15.96 -9.29
CA ASN A 106 -2.22 15.89 -10.69
C ASN A 106 -2.41 17.20 -11.47
N ALA A 107 -3.34 18.07 -11.03
CA ALA A 107 -3.67 19.32 -11.73
C ALA A 107 -2.95 20.54 -11.15
N GLU A 108 -2.75 20.60 -9.83
CA GLU A 108 -2.43 21.85 -9.14
C GLU A 108 -1.15 21.77 -8.29
N LEU A 109 -0.79 20.58 -7.78
CA LEU A 109 0.36 20.43 -6.88
C LEU A 109 1.68 20.76 -7.58
N LYS A 110 2.52 21.58 -6.93
CA LYS A 110 3.79 22.07 -7.49
C LYS A 110 4.85 22.23 -6.43
N ALA A 111 6.08 22.37 -6.87
CA ALA A 111 7.21 22.70 -6.00
C ALA A 111 6.94 24.01 -5.23
N GLY A 112 7.27 24.00 -3.94
CA GLY A 112 7.02 25.07 -2.98
C GLY A 112 5.72 24.93 -2.20
N ASP A 113 4.79 24.07 -2.61
CA ASP A 113 3.60 23.76 -1.81
C ASP A 113 3.98 23.01 -0.52
N VAL A 114 3.11 23.10 0.49
CA VAL A 114 3.31 22.44 1.78
C VAL A 114 2.13 21.51 2.04
N LEU A 115 2.43 20.26 2.40
CA LEU A 115 1.44 19.27 2.80
C LEU A 115 1.80 18.68 4.15
N ASP A 116 0.79 18.27 4.90
CA ASP A 116 1.03 17.44 6.08
C ASP A 116 1.30 16.01 5.64
N VAL A 117 2.46 15.51 6.02
CA VAL A 117 2.95 14.18 5.68
C VAL A 117 3.12 13.37 6.95
N MET A 118 2.50 12.19 7.02
CA MET A 118 2.64 11.27 8.14
C MET A 118 4.02 10.60 8.09
N SER A 119 4.62 10.35 9.25
CA SER A 119 5.84 9.54 9.33
C SER A 119 5.62 8.15 8.69
N PRO A 120 6.64 7.56 8.02
CA PRO A 120 6.50 6.31 7.27
C PRO A 120 5.99 5.15 8.11
N GLN A 121 5.09 4.35 7.53
CA GLN A 121 4.45 3.20 8.15
C GLN A 121 4.28 2.07 7.11
N GLY A 122 3.87 0.89 7.57
CA GLY A 122 3.51 -0.22 6.69
C GLY A 122 4.35 -1.48 6.89
N ALA A 123 3.79 -2.61 6.46
CA ALA A 123 4.37 -3.94 6.62
C ALA A 123 4.66 -4.64 5.28
N PHE A 124 4.48 -3.94 4.16
CA PHE A 124 4.80 -4.44 2.82
C PHE A 124 6.30 -4.31 2.54
N ILE A 125 7.11 -4.91 3.38
CA ILE A 125 8.58 -4.86 3.35
C ILE A 125 9.16 -6.26 3.17
N SER A 126 10.38 -6.35 2.65
CA SER A 126 11.12 -7.61 2.64
C SER A 126 11.42 -8.04 4.09
N ARG A 127 11.34 -9.34 4.33
CA ARG A 127 11.75 -9.99 5.58
C ARG A 127 12.91 -10.97 5.35
N HIS A 128 13.50 -10.93 4.18
CA HIS A 128 14.65 -11.76 3.83
C HIS A 128 15.89 -11.31 4.63
N GLY A 129 16.56 -12.24 5.28
CA GLY A 129 17.76 -11.99 6.09
C GLY A 129 18.01 -13.07 7.14
N LYS A 130 19.19 -13.03 7.75
CA LYS A 130 19.74 -14.10 8.64
C LYS A 130 18.83 -14.57 9.75
N ASP A 131 17.91 -13.74 10.24
CA ASP A 131 17.11 -14.02 11.42
C ASP A 131 15.60 -14.02 11.13
N GLY A 132 15.16 -13.96 9.86
CA GLY A 132 13.77 -13.71 9.52
C GLY A 132 13.24 -12.37 10.08
N SER A 133 14.12 -11.58 10.69
CA SER A 133 13.84 -10.22 11.08
C SER A 133 13.76 -9.38 9.82
N ALA A 134 12.74 -8.53 9.73
CA ALA A 134 12.74 -7.43 8.77
C ALA A 134 14.15 -6.83 8.74
N VAL A 135 14.63 -6.42 7.58
CA VAL A 135 15.85 -5.61 7.48
C VAL A 135 15.60 -4.35 8.31
N GLN A 136 15.73 -4.49 9.63
CA GLN A 136 15.53 -3.45 10.65
C GLN A 136 16.80 -2.64 10.83
N HIS A 137 17.63 -2.60 9.81
CA HIS A 137 18.77 -1.71 9.86
C HIS A 137 18.28 -0.35 9.35
N ASN A 138 18.55 0.62 10.14
CA ASN A 138 18.45 2.04 9.83
C ASN A 138 19.00 2.25 8.40
N VAL A 139 18.12 2.20 7.39
CA VAL A 139 18.51 2.20 5.97
C VAL A 139 19.29 3.47 5.65
N MET A 140 19.06 4.55 6.38
CA MET A 140 19.84 5.77 6.26
C MET A 140 21.31 5.61 6.70
N ASN A 141 21.56 4.87 7.78
CA ASN A 141 22.94 4.54 8.19
C ASN A 141 23.60 3.57 7.21
N SER A 142 22.83 2.65 6.67
CA SER A 142 23.33 1.62 5.73
C SER A 142 23.68 2.18 4.36
N MET A 143 23.05 3.27 3.90
CA MET A 143 23.47 3.93 2.65
C MET A 143 24.84 4.63 2.78
N ASN A 144 25.25 5.01 3.99
CA ASN A 144 26.57 5.51 4.29
C ASN A 144 27.61 4.39 4.53
N HIS A 145 27.13 3.15 4.74
CA HIS A 145 27.90 1.94 5.01
C HIS A 145 27.36 0.79 4.17
N PRO A 146 27.58 0.76 2.85
CA PRO A 146 27.04 -0.27 1.94
C PRO A 146 27.47 -1.70 2.31
N GLU A 147 28.56 -1.87 3.06
CA GLU A 147 28.99 -3.15 3.64
C GLU A 147 28.05 -3.69 4.72
N GLU A 148 27.27 -2.84 5.38
CA GLU A 148 26.25 -3.25 6.37
C GLU A 148 24.92 -3.65 5.70
N LEU A 149 24.71 -3.25 4.45
CA LEU A 149 23.59 -3.66 3.59
C LEU A 149 23.78 -5.02 2.93
N ALA A 150 24.93 -5.69 3.14
CA ALA A 150 25.17 -7.04 2.63
C ALA A 150 24.20 -8.04 3.27
N GLY A 151 22.93 -7.93 2.93
CA GLY A 151 21.89 -8.92 3.17
C GLY A 151 22.30 -10.25 2.51
N GLU A 152 21.71 -11.34 2.95
CA GLU A 152 21.87 -12.60 2.23
C GLU A 152 21.34 -12.46 0.81
N PRO A 153 21.99 -13.11 -0.18
CA PRO A 153 21.46 -13.13 -1.54
C PRO A 153 20.08 -13.77 -1.54
N GLY A 154 19.20 -13.31 -2.39
CA GLY A 154 17.84 -13.84 -2.50
C GLY A 154 17.28 -13.70 -3.89
N ASN A 155 16.32 -14.57 -4.19
CA ASN A 155 15.55 -14.56 -5.43
C ASN A 155 14.16 -14.00 -5.15
N PHE A 156 13.84 -12.87 -5.73
CA PHE A 156 12.59 -12.15 -5.47
C PHE A 156 11.74 -12.06 -6.73
N VAL A 157 10.44 -12.17 -6.54
CA VAL A 157 9.46 -11.99 -7.62
C VAL A 157 8.41 -10.98 -7.20
N ALA A 158 8.11 -10.04 -8.07
CA ALA A 158 7.00 -9.13 -7.89
C ALA A 158 5.97 -9.22 -9.02
N ILE A 159 4.70 -9.10 -8.66
CA ILE A 159 3.60 -8.94 -9.61
C ILE A 159 2.87 -7.64 -9.25
N ALA A 160 3.00 -6.65 -10.12
CA ALA A 160 2.45 -5.32 -9.91
C ALA A 160 1.47 -4.95 -11.03
N ALA A 161 0.48 -4.09 -10.72
CA ALA A 161 -0.38 -3.51 -11.73
C ALA A 161 -0.61 -2.02 -11.50
N GLY A 162 -0.44 -1.22 -12.57
CA GLY A 162 -0.62 0.23 -12.53
C GLY A 162 0.22 0.89 -11.44
N SER A 163 -0.43 1.63 -10.53
CA SER A 163 0.24 2.30 -9.40
C SER A 163 0.82 1.34 -8.35
N GLY A 164 0.47 0.04 -8.37
CA GLY A 164 1.09 -0.96 -7.50
C GLY A 164 2.59 -1.15 -7.71
N ILE A 165 3.16 -0.52 -8.74
CA ILE A 165 4.61 -0.45 -8.94
C ILE A 165 5.32 0.39 -7.88
N THR A 166 4.65 1.33 -7.22
CA THR A 166 5.30 2.32 -6.33
C THR A 166 6.08 1.69 -5.19
N PRO A 167 5.56 0.77 -4.38
CA PRO A 167 6.36 0.11 -3.35
C PRO A 167 7.35 -0.89 -3.96
N VAL A 168 6.99 -1.51 -5.08
CA VAL A 168 7.79 -2.57 -5.71
C VAL A 168 9.09 -2.03 -6.28
N ILE A 169 9.07 -0.84 -6.94
CA ILE A 169 10.29 -0.25 -7.50
C ILE A 169 11.29 0.15 -6.41
N ALA A 170 10.82 0.65 -5.25
CA ALA A 170 11.66 0.95 -4.11
C ALA A 170 12.32 -0.32 -3.55
N ILE A 171 11.54 -1.40 -3.40
CA ILE A 171 12.04 -2.71 -2.94
C ILE A 171 13.06 -3.27 -3.94
N ALA A 172 12.75 -3.29 -5.24
CA ALA A 172 13.64 -3.84 -6.26
C ALA A 172 14.99 -3.13 -6.32
N ARG A 173 14.98 -1.78 -6.31
CA ARG A 173 16.21 -0.97 -6.30
C ARG A 173 17.08 -1.29 -5.09
N THR A 174 16.47 -1.38 -3.91
CA THR A 174 17.20 -1.62 -2.66
C THR A 174 17.76 -3.04 -2.60
N LEU A 175 16.98 -4.06 -2.91
CA LEU A 175 17.43 -5.45 -2.86
C LEU A 175 18.52 -5.76 -3.89
N LEU A 176 18.37 -5.25 -5.12
CA LEU A 176 19.39 -5.42 -6.16
C LEU A 176 20.72 -4.67 -5.84
N ALA A 177 20.63 -3.56 -5.12
CA ALA A 177 21.82 -2.81 -4.70
C ALA A 177 22.52 -3.46 -3.49
N ALA A 178 21.73 -4.09 -2.59
CA ALA A 178 22.24 -4.61 -1.33
C ALA A 178 23.16 -5.83 -1.49
N ASN A 179 22.93 -6.69 -2.50
CA ASN A 179 23.76 -7.88 -2.70
C ASN A 179 23.94 -8.17 -4.21
N PRO A 180 25.20 -8.43 -4.67
CA PRO A 180 25.50 -8.69 -6.07
C PRO A 180 24.95 -10.02 -6.62
N GLU A 181 24.57 -10.95 -5.77
CA GLU A 181 24.00 -12.26 -6.16
C GLU A 181 22.46 -12.27 -6.15
N THR A 182 21.83 -11.19 -5.63
CA THR A 182 20.37 -11.05 -5.59
C THR A 182 19.78 -10.92 -7.00
N THR A 183 18.70 -11.65 -7.27
CA THR A 183 17.89 -11.55 -8.49
C THR A 183 16.49 -11.01 -8.19
N PHE A 184 15.88 -10.37 -9.18
CA PHE A 184 14.55 -9.81 -9.06
C PHE A 184 13.78 -9.96 -10.38
N ASP A 185 12.65 -10.64 -10.36
CA ASP A 185 11.75 -10.78 -11.50
C ASP A 185 10.50 -9.93 -11.30
N LEU A 186 10.17 -9.07 -12.26
CA LEU A 186 9.00 -8.20 -12.20
C LEU A 186 8.02 -8.49 -13.34
N ILE A 187 6.82 -8.97 -13.01
CA ILE A 187 5.66 -8.99 -13.90
C ILE A 187 4.87 -7.71 -13.65
N TYR A 188 4.84 -6.81 -14.64
CA TYR A 188 4.20 -5.51 -14.51
C TYR A 188 3.07 -5.32 -15.52
N ALA A 189 1.82 -5.36 -15.02
CA ALA A 189 0.61 -5.24 -15.81
C ALA A 189 0.14 -3.79 -15.94
N ASN A 190 -0.13 -3.34 -17.17
CA ASN A 190 -0.66 -2.02 -17.48
C ASN A 190 -1.69 -2.10 -18.63
N LYS A 191 -2.32 -0.97 -18.94
CA LYS A 191 -3.23 -0.88 -20.10
C LYS A 191 -2.45 -0.79 -21.40
N ALA A 192 -1.55 0.17 -21.49
CA ALA A 192 -0.68 0.45 -22.65
C ALA A 192 0.70 0.89 -22.17
N ALA A 193 1.67 1.02 -23.08
CA ALA A 193 3.03 1.47 -22.74
C ALA A 193 3.04 2.88 -22.14
N MET A 194 2.17 3.76 -22.61
CA MET A 194 2.03 5.14 -22.09
C MET A 194 1.46 5.19 -20.66
N ASP A 195 0.85 4.11 -20.18
CA ASP A 195 0.33 4.00 -18.80
C ASP A 195 1.38 3.43 -17.82
N VAL A 196 2.57 3.06 -18.29
CA VAL A 196 3.62 2.44 -17.49
C VAL A 196 4.34 3.52 -16.68
N MET A 197 4.04 3.59 -15.39
CA MET A 197 4.77 4.46 -14.47
C MET A 197 6.20 3.96 -14.30
N PHE A 198 7.16 4.88 -14.21
CA PHE A 198 8.60 4.59 -14.04
C PHE A 198 9.19 3.76 -15.18
N LEU A 199 8.70 3.93 -16.42
CA LEU A 199 9.17 3.16 -17.58
C LEU A 199 10.68 3.34 -17.82
N GLU A 200 11.15 4.58 -17.80
CA GLU A 200 12.57 4.91 -18.00
C GLU A 200 13.42 4.40 -16.84
N GLU A 201 12.98 4.61 -15.60
CA GLU A 201 13.70 4.15 -14.42
C GLU A 201 13.80 2.61 -14.34
N LEU A 202 12.77 1.90 -14.80
CA LEU A 202 12.82 0.45 -14.91
C LEU A 202 13.80 0.00 -16.01
N ALA A 203 13.86 0.72 -17.12
CA ALA A 203 14.83 0.47 -18.18
C ALA A 203 16.27 0.72 -17.68
N ASP A 204 16.53 1.85 -17.02
CA ASP A 204 17.83 2.17 -16.40
C ASP A 204 18.24 1.11 -15.37
N LEU A 205 17.28 0.66 -14.54
CA LEU A 205 17.53 -0.39 -13.56
C LEU A 205 17.88 -1.73 -14.24
N LYS A 206 17.21 -2.04 -15.36
CA LYS A 206 17.53 -3.22 -16.18
C LYS A 206 18.92 -3.11 -16.81
N ASP A 207 19.29 -1.94 -17.29
CA ASP A 207 20.61 -1.71 -17.86
C ASP A 207 21.71 -1.81 -16.80
N LYS A 208 21.43 -1.36 -15.57
CA LYS A 208 22.32 -1.49 -14.41
C LYS A 208 22.49 -2.94 -13.95
N TYR A 209 21.44 -3.75 -14.04
CA TYR A 209 21.41 -5.14 -13.55
C TYR A 209 20.94 -6.12 -14.64
N PRO A 210 21.63 -6.21 -15.80
CA PRO A 210 21.11 -6.91 -16.98
C PRO A 210 20.87 -8.42 -16.78
N SER A 211 21.66 -9.07 -15.93
CA SER A 211 21.53 -10.51 -15.63
C SER A 211 20.73 -10.82 -14.37
N ARG A 212 20.42 -9.80 -13.55
CA ARG A 212 19.79 -9.98 -12.24
C ARG A 212 18.38 -9.43 -12.14
N LEU A 213 17.96 -8.55 -13.04
CA LEU A 213 16.60 -8.04 -13.13
C LEU A 213 15.94 -8.56 -14.41
N ALA A 214 14.80 -9.23 -14.30
CA ALA A 214 13.93 -9.52 -15.43
C ALA A 214 12.68 -8.64 -15.37
N LEU A 215 12.28 -8.06 -16.52
CA LEU A 215 11.10 -7.21 -16.64
C LEU A 215 10.13 -7.81 -17.66
N HIS A 216 8.92 -8.13 -17.21
CA HIS A 216 7.85 -8.70 -18.01
C HIS A 216 6.66 -7.73 -18.05
N HIS A 217 6.62 -6.85 -19.06
CA HIS A 217 5.50 -5.93 -19.25
C HIS A 217 4.33 -6.64 -19.92
N VAL A 218 3.20 -6.76 -19.22
CA VAL A 218 1.94 -7.33 -19.75
C VAL A 218 0.97 -6.17 -20.03
N LEU A 219 0.64 -5.94 -21.32
CA LEU A 219 -0.15 -4.80 -21.75
C LEU A 219 -1.53 -5.24 -22.25
N SER A 220 -2.59 -4.81 -21.54
CA SER A 220 -3.95 -5.31 -21.78
C SER A 220 -4.63 -4.71 -23.03
N ARG A 221 -4.14 -3.56 -23.51
CA ARG A 221 -4.73 -2.84 -24.67
C ARG A 221 -3.78 -2.71 -25.86
N GLU A 222 -2.64 -3.42 -25.80
CA GLU A 222 -1.68 -3.45 -26.90
C GLU A 222 -1.45 -4.89 -27.33
N GLN A 223 -1.26 -5.09 -28.65
CA GLN A 223 -0.80 -6.37 -29.20
C GLN A 223 0.73 -6.40 -29.19
N ARG A 224 1.27 -7.46 -28.61
CA ARG A 224 2.70 -7.74 -28.57
C ARG A 224 3.00 -8.97 -29.40
N ILE A 225 4.25 -9.11 -29.86
CA ILE A 225 4.72 -10.29 -30.60
C ILE A 225 4.56 -11.55 -29.75
N ALA A 226 4.82 -11.47 -28.45
CA ALA A 226 4.58 -12.56 -27.50
C ALA A 226 3.13 -12.50 -26.97
N PRO A 227 2.27 -13.46 -27.30
CA PRO A 227 0.86 -13.46 -26.85
C PRO A 227 0.72 -13.46 -25.33
N LEU A 228 1.68 -14.04 -24.62
CA LEU A 228 1.72 -14.08 -23.16
C LEU A 228 1.81 -12.68 -22.55
N MET A 229 2.42 -11.71 -23.25
CA MET A 229 2.57 -10.32 -22.81
C MET A 229 1.40 -9.42 -23.28
N THR A 230 0.34 -9.99 -23.87
CA THR A 230 -0.82 -9.27 -24.39
C THR A 230 -2.08 -9.62 -23.62
N GLY A 231 -2.94 -8.63 -23.31
CA GLY A 231 -4.23 -8.83 -22.64
C GLY A 231 -4.13 -8.82 -21.11
N ARG A 232 -5.27 -8.96 -20.43
CA ARG A 232 -5.33 -9.04 -18.96
C ARG A 232 -4.69 -10.33 -18.46
N ILE A 233 -4.15 -10.28 -17.25
CA ILE A 233 -3.68 -11.47 -16.53
C ILE A 233 -4.92 -12.13 -15.91
N ASP A 234 -5.26 -13.29 -16.45
CA ASP A 234 -6.22 -14.25 -15.91
C ASP A 234 -5.49 -15.48 -15.34
N SER A 235 -6.23 -16.46 -14.85
CA SER A 235 -5.67 -17.67 -14.23
C SER A 235 -4.76 -18.46 -15.16
N GLU A 236 -5.17 -18.65 -16.42
CA GLU A 236 -4.39 -19.41 -17.42
C GLU A 236 -3.08 -18.68 -17.76
N LYS A 237 -3.18 -17.37 -18.03
CA LYS A 237 -2.03 -16.54 -18.34
C LYS A 237 -1.07 -16.43 -17.15
N LEU A 238 -1.57 -16.29 -15.93
CA LEU A 238 -0.73 -16.25 -14.74
C LEU A 238 0.04 -17.56 -14.57
N GLN A 239 -0.62 -18.70 -14.72
CA GLN A 239 0.03 -20.01 -14.69
C GLN A 239 1.13 -20.14 -15.76
N ALA A 240 0.85 -19.66 -16.98
CA ALA A 240 1.81 -19.69 -18.08
C ALA A 240 3.01 -18.75 -17.82
N LEU A 241 2.77 -17.53 -17.29
CA LEU A 241 3.83 -16.59 -16.89
C LEU A 241 4.73 -17.20 -15.82
N LEU A 242 4.14 -17.73 -14.76
CA LEU A 242 4.89 -18.35 -13.66
C LEU A 242 5.69 -19.59 -14.11
N SER A 243 5.21 -20.33 -15.11
CA SER A 243 5.89 -21.54 -15.57
C SER A 243 6.97 -21.28 -16.64
N SER A 244 6.86 -20.17 -17.38
CA SER A 244 7.77 -19.89 -18.51
C SER A 244 8.73 -18.75 -18.26
N ALA A 245 8.36 -17.78 -17.41
CA ALA A 245 9.11 -16.56 -17.17
C ALA A 245 9.79 -16.54 -15.79
N ILE A 246 9.28 -17.32 -14.84
CA ILE A 246 9.77 -17.31 -13.45
C ILE A 246 10.30 -18.70 -13.08
N HIS A 247 11.51 -18.78 -12.62
CA HIS A 247 12.09 -19.98 -12.01
C HIS A 247 11.65 -20.10 -10.55
N SER A 248 10.40 -20.49 -10.33
CA SER A 248 9.69 -20.37 -9.04
C SER A 248 10.14 -21.35 -7.95
N GLU A 249 11.05 -22.29 -8.22
CA GLU A 249 11.45 -23.31 -7.24
C GLU A 249 12.32 -22.75 -6.12
N ASP A 250 12.97 -21.59 -6.35
CA ASP A 250 13.94 -20.98 -5.44
C ASP A 250 13.57 -19.52 -5.07
N VAL A 251 12.28 -19.14 -5.10
CA VAL A 251 11.86 -17.78 -4.77
C VAL A 251 11.73 -17.62 -3.26
N ASP A 252 12.51 -16.71 -2.69
CA ASP A 252 12.52 -16.43 -1.26
C ASP A 252 11.31 -15.59 -0.83
N GLU A 253 10.96 -14.54 -1.59
CA GLU A 253 9.79 -13.71 -1.31
C GLU A 253 9.07 -13.26 -2.58
N TRP A 254 7.74 -13.21 -2.47
CA TRP A 254 6.80 -12.72 -3.49
C TRP A 254 6.19 -11.41 -3.03
N PHE A 255 6.21 -10.38 -3.90
CA PHE A 255 5.60 -9.07 -3.67
C PHE A 255 4.43 -8.86 -4.63
N LEU A 256 3.23 -8.74 -4.10
CA LEU A 256 2.00 -8.59 -4.88
C LEU A 256 1.39 -7.22 -4.59
N CYS A 257 1.28 -6.35 -5.60
CA CYS A 257 0.68 -5.03 -5.39
C CYS A 257 -0.16 -4.57 -6.59
N GLY A 258 -1.40 -4.17 -6.33
CA GLY A 258 -2.33 -3.73 -7.36
C GLY A 258 -3.80 -3.93 -7.01
N PRO A 259 -4.69 -3.98 -8.01
CA PRO A 259 -6.12 -4.22 -7.82
C PRO A 259 -6.41 -5.54 -7.11
N PHE A 260 -7.48 -5.53 -6.31
CA PHE A 260 -7.88 -6.68 -5.49
C PHE A 260 -7.94 -7.99 -6.26
N GLU A 261 -8.59 -8.00 -7.44
CA GLU A 261 -8.79 -9.22 -8.24
C GLU A 261 -7.46 -9.84 -8.69
N LEU A 262 -6.49 -9.00 -9.06
CA LEU A 262 -5.17 -9.49 -9.47
C LEU A 262 -4.40 -10.05 -8.27
N VAL A 263 -4.37 -9.33 -7.16
CA VAL A 263 -3.66 -9.76 -5.95
C VAL A 263 -4.26 -11.05 -5.41
N GLN A 264 -5.61 -11.17 -5.39
CA GLN A 264 -6.27 -12.39 -4.95
C GLN A 264 -5.97 -13.57 -5.88
N LEU A 265 -6.06 -13.37 -7.21
CA LEU A 265 -5.70 -14.36 -8.20
C LEU A 265 -4.26 -14.86 -8.01
N CYS A 266 -3.31 -13.94 -7.78
CA CYS A 266 -1.92 -14.30 -7.54
C CYS A 266 -1.75 -15.12 -6.26
N ARG A 267 -2.38 -14.70 -5.16
CA ARG A 267 -2.32 -15.42 -3.88
C ARG A 267 -2.87 -16.84 -3.99
N ASP A 268 -4.04 -17.00 -4.61
CA ASP A 268 -4.67 -18.32 -4.80
C ASP A 268 -3.81 -19.22 -5.69
N THR A 269 -3.25 -18.66 -6.76
CA THR A 269 -2.36 -19.38 -7.67
C THR A 269 -1.08 -19.83 -6.98
N LEU A 270 -0.43 -18.95 -6.21
CA LEU A 270 0.80 -19.28 -5.47
C LEU A 270 0.53 -20.31 -4.37
N ALA A 271 -0.58 -20.19 -3.64
CA ALA A 271 -1.00 -21.19 -2.66
C ALA A 271 -1.24 -22.56 -3.32
N GLY A 272 -1.93 -22.58 -4.49
CA GLY A 272 -2.12 -23.79 -5.28
C GLY A 272 -0.81 -24.45 -5.80
N ARG A 273 0.26 -23.66 -5.90
CA ARG A 273 1.62 -24.13 -6.23
C ARG A 273 2.46 -24.49 -5.01
N GLY A 274 1.90 -24.42 -3.81
CA GLY A 274 2.58 -24.80 -2.56
C GLY A 274 3.46 -23.70 -1.95
N VAL A 275 3.39 -22.46 -2.47
CA VAL A 275 4.10 -21.32 -1.86
C VAL A 275 3.48 -21.02 -0.51
N LYS A 276 4.31 -20.96 0.52
CA LYS A 276 3.86 -20.71 1.89
C LYS A 276 3.47 -19.24 2.09
N PRO A 277 2.41 -18.95 2.88
CA PRO A 277 1.94 -17.57 3.10
C PRO A 277 3.01 -16.62 3.66
N GLU A 278 3.94 -17.13 4.46
CA GLU A 278 5.04 -16.36 5.03
C GLU A 278 6.05 -15.82 3.99
N HIS A 279 6.08 -16.39 2.78
CA HIS A 279 6.88 -15.90 1.65
C HIS A 279 6.14 -14.91 0.77
N VAL A 280 4.84 -14.64 1.04
CA VAL A 280 4.02 -13.75 0.20
C VAL A 280 3.70 -12.46 0.95
N ARG A 281 4.17 -11.35 0.39
CA ARG A 281 3.82 -9.99 0.82
C ARG A 281 2.80 -9.44 -0.15
N PHE A 282 1.76 -8.79 0.33
CA PHE A 282 0.80 -8.16 -0.57
C PHE A 282 0.27 -6.85 0.01
N GLU A 283 -0.03 -5.92 -0.90
CA GLU A 283 -0.70 -4.66 -0.62
C GLU A 283 -1.80 -4.45 -1.66
N LEU A 284 -2.98 -4.02 -1.21
CA LEU A 284 -4.13 -3.80 -2.07
C LEU A 284 -4.26 -2.33 -2.42
N PHE A 285 -4.35 -2.03 -3.71
CA PHE A 285 -4.64 -0.71 -4.21
C PHE A 285 -6.05 -0.69 -4.78
N THR A 286 -6.96 -0.01 -4.11
CA THR A 286 -8.31 0.24 -4.64
C THR A 286 -8.23 1.41 -5.60
N THR A 287 -8.49 1.18 -6.89
CA THR A 287 -8.53 2.21 -7.91
C THR A 287 -9.97 2.37 -8.41
N GLY A 288 -10.55 3.55 -8.19
CA GLY A 288 -11.85 3.91 -8.72
C GLY A 288 -13.05 3.17 -8.11
N ARG A 289 -14.26 3.53 -8.54
CA ARG A 289 -15.45 2.69 -8.32
C ARG A 289 -15.26 1.41 -9.12
N PRO A 290 -15.10 0.24 -8.49
CA PRO A 290 -15.15 -1.01 -9.24
C PRO A 290 -16.55 -1.10 -9.89
N ASP A 291 -16.60 -1.43 -11.17
CA ASP A 291 -17.79 -2.10 -11.71
C ASP A 291 -18.07 -3.22 -10.74
N ARG A 292 -19.22 -3.17 -10.04
CA ARG A 292 -19.56 -4.07 -8.93
C ARG A 292 -18.97 -5.45 -9.16
N PRO A 293 -17.97 -5.91 -8.37
CA PRO A 293 -17.59 -7.31 -8.45
C PRO A 293 -18.78 -8.11 -7.93
N GLU A 294 -19.25 -9.05 -8.71
CA GLU A 294 -20.13 -10.11 -8.22
C GLU A 294 -19.25 -10.97 -7.30
N GLY A 295 -19.25 -10.68 -5.98
CA GLY A 295 -18.51 -11.44 -4.98
C GLY A 295 -18.12 -10.63 -3.74
N ASN A 296 -18.03 -11.31 -2.62
CA ASN A 296 -17.67 -10.76 -1.33
C ASN A 296 -16.16 -10.40 -1.28
N ALA A 297 -15.81 -9.12 -1.22
CA ALA A 297 -14.43 -8.66 -1.01
C ALA A 297 -13.95 -8.83 0.45
N GLY A 298 -14.87 -9.08 1.40
CA GLY A 298 -14.58 -9.36 2.81
C GLY A 298 -14.20 -10.81 3.07
N ARG A 299 -13.71 -11.10 4.27
CA ARG A 299 -13.50 -12.50 4.70
C ARG A 299 -14.84 -13.23 4.64
N PRO A 300 -14.88 -14.47 4.11
CA PRO A 300 -16.11 -15.27 4.17
C PRO A 300 -16.52 -15.48 5.63
N VAL A 301 -17.69 -15.01 5.97
CA VAL A 301 -18.29 -15.22 7.28
C VAL A 301 -19.36 -16.29 7.10
N VAL A 302 -19.30 -17.35 7.90
CA VAL A 302 -20.34 -18.35 7.93
C VAL A 302 -21.52 -17.76 8.70
N GLU A 303 -22.59 -17.43 8.00
CA GLU A 303 -23.85 -16.99 8.61
C GLU A 303 -24.51 -18.18 9.30
N ASP A 304 -24.77 -18.02 10.58
CA ASP A 304 -25.55 -18.96 11.40
C ASP A 304 -26.80 -18.22 11.83
N GLU A 305 -27.91 -18.49 11.16
CA GLU A 305 -29.20 -17.84 11.40
C GLU A 305 -29.72 -18.00 12.86
N SER A 306 -29.11 -18.90 13.64
CA SER A 306 -29.49 -19.15 15.05
C SER A 306 -28.74 -18.23 16.02
N LYS A 307 -27.79 -17.39 15.57
CA LYS A 307 -26.94 -16.55 16.42
C LYS A 307 -27.22 -15.07 16.25
N GLU A 308 -26.99 -14.32 17.33
CA GLU A 308 -27.09 -12.86 17.35
C GLU A 308 -26.14 -12.22 16.36
N THR A 309 -26.62 -11.14 15.73
CA THR A 309 -25.84 -10.34 14.78
C THR A 309 -25.83 -8.88 15.20
N TYR A 310 -24.72 -8.21 14.96
CA TYR A 310 -24.65 -6.75 14.98
C TYR A 310 -25.17 -6.20 13.65
N LYS A 311 -25.96 -5.12 13.72
CA LYS A 311 -26.33 -4.33 12.53
C LYS A 311 -25.35 -3.20 12.37
N ILE A 312 -24.59 -3.20 11.26
CA ILE A 312 -23.63 -2.16 10.93
C ILE A 312 -24.21 -1.35 9.78
N THR A 313 -24.42 -0.07 10.02
CA THR A 313 -24.80 0.93 8.99
C THR A 313 -23.59 1.82 8.72
N PHE A 314 -23.29 2.09 7.46
CA PHE A 314 -22.20 2.98 7.09
C PHE A 314 -22.61 3.91 5.96
N LYS A 315 -22.09 5.13 5.99
CA LYS A 315 -22.27 6.13 4.93
C LYS A 315 -20.95 6.34 4.20
N LEU A 316 -21.00 6.29 2.85
CA LEU A 316 -19.86 6.50 1.96
C LEU A 316 -20.35 7.11 0.65
N ASP A 317 -19.73 8.23 0.22
CA ASP A 317 -20.11 9.01 -0.99
C ASP A 317 -21.59 9.41 -0.98
N GLY A 318 -22.11 9.85 0.16
CA GLY A 318 -23.52 10.22 0.35
C GLY A 318 -24.51 9.05 0.34
N LEU A 319 -24.07 7.81 0.12
CA LEU A 319 -24.89 6.61 0.08
C LEU A 319 -24.77 5.82 1.39
N THR A 320 -25.88 5.30 1.86
CA THR A 320 -25.93 4.45 3.06
C THR A 320 -25.92 2.98 2.67
N GLY A 321 -25.04 2.19 3.31
CA GLY A 321 -25.00 0.75 3.23
C GLY A 321 -25.32 0.10 4.59
N GLU A 322 -25.90 -1.08 4.57
CA GLU A 322 -26.15 -1.87 5.78
C GLU A 322 -25.61 -3.29 5.60
N VAL A 323 -25.09 -3.85 6.71
CA VAL A 323 -24.60 -5.24 6.73
C VAL A 323 -24.79 -5.84 8.13
N ALA A 324 -25.22 -7.10 8.16
CA ALA A 324 -25.25 -7.89 9.40
C ALA A 324 -23.88 -8.54 9.63
N SER A 325 -23.38 -8.46 10.85
CA SER A 325 -22.13 -9.10 11.26
C SER A 325 -22.37 -10.05 12.42
N PRO A 326 -22.13 -11.37 12.27
CA PRO A 326 -22.34 -12.32 13.34
C PRO A 326 -21.45 -12.02 14.54
N THR A 327 -22.02 -11.99 15.75
CA THR A 327 -21.29 -11.64 16.99
C THR A 327 -20.09 -12.56 17.24
N HIS A 328 -20.19 -13.84 16.87
CA HIS A 328 -19.13 -14.82 17.07
C HIS A 328 -17.95 -14.65 16.09
N ALA A 329 -18.14 -13.94 14.97
CA ALA A 329 -17.10 -13.76 13.96
C ALA A 329 -16.04 -12.71 14.37
N ARG A 330 -16.34 -11.87 15.39
CA ARG A 330 -15.48 -10.73 15.77
C ARG A 330 -14.94 -9.96 14.55
N GLU A 331 -15.84 -9.72 13.62
CA GLU A 331 -15.51 -9.04 12.38
C GLU A 331 -15.32 -7.53 12.65
N SER A 332 -14.31 -6.92 12.03
CA SER A 332 -14.17 -5.46 12.09
C SER A 332 -15.23 -4.78 11.21
N ILE A 333 -15.60 -3.55 11.54
CA ILE A 333 -16.54 -2.73 10.74
C ILE A 333 -16.08 -2.65 9.28
N LEU A 334 -14.78 -2.47 9.03
CA LEU A 334 -14.23 -2.47 7.68
C LEU A 334 -14.51 -3.77 6.93
N ASN A 335 -14.23 -4.92 7.56
CA ASN A 335 -14.43 -6.21 6.90
C ASN A 335 -15.91 -6.47 6.60
N ALA A 336 -16.80 -6.09 7.51
CA ALA A 336 -18.24 -6.17 7.28
C ALA A 336 -18.69 -5.26 6.12
N ALA A 337 -18.26 -4.01 6.11
CA ALA A 337 -18.59 -3.05 5.05
C ALA A 337 -18.07 -3.51 3.68
N LEU A 338 -16.85 -4.07 3.61
CA LEU A 338 -16.25 -4.59 2.36
C LEU A 338 -17.05 -5.76 1.76
N ARG A 339 -17.87 -6.47 2.52
CA ARG A 339 -18.74 -7.52 1.96
C ARG A 339 -19.85 -6.96 1.06
N VAL A 340 -20.26 -5.72 1.27
CA VAL A 340 -21.35 -5.07 0.53
C VAL A 340 -20.88 -3.85 -0.28
N ARG A 341 -19.77 -3.24 0.10
CA ARG A 341 -19.16 -2.08 -0.55
C ARG A 341 -17.63 -2.28 -0.66
N PRO A 342 -17.14 -2.91 -1.74
CA PRO A 342 -15.72 -3.22 -1.90
C PRO A 342 -14.82 -1.97 -2.07
N ASP A 343 -15.41 -0.82 -2.28
CA ASP A 343 -14.76 0.49 -2.43
C ASP A 343 -14.63 1.28 -1.11
N VAL A 344 -14.97 0.70 0.04
CA VAL A 344 -14.70 1.32 1.34
C VAL A 344 -13.20 1.62 1.48
N PRO A 345 -12.81 2.87 1.83
CA PRO A 345 -11.41 3.25 1.85
C PRO A 345 -10.63 2.54 2.97
N PHE A 346 -9.56 1.88 2.61
CA PHE A 346 -8.56 1.34 3.53
C PHE A 346 -7.21 1.14 2.82
N ALA A 347 -6.14 0.99 3.60
CA ALA A 347 -4.82 0.65 3.07
C ALA A 347 -4.09 -0.39 3.93
N CYS A 348 -3.78 -0.07 5.20
CA CYS A 348 -2.95 -0.94 6.05
C CYS A 348 -3.71 -2.06 6.76
N ALA A 349 -5.00 -1.91 7.02
CA ALA A 349 -5.86 -2.75 7.87
C ALA A 349 -5.29 -3.03 9.29
N GLY A 350 -4.28 -2.27 9.72
CA GLY A 350 -3.54 -2.45 10.98
C GLY A 350 -3.59 -1.25 11.94
N GLY A 351 -4.53 -0.32 11.76
CA GLY A 351 -4.70 0.83 12.66
C GLY A 351 -3.69 1.97 12.50
N VAL A 352 -2.91 2.00 11.41
CA VAL A 352 -1.73 2.86 11.29
C VAL A 352 -1.88 3.99 10.29
N CYS A 353 -2.59 3.81 9.16
CA CYS A 353 -2.61 4.80 8.08
C CYS A 353 -3.73 5.84 8.19
N GLY A 354 -4.78 5.58 8.95
CA GLY A 354 -5.95 6.43 9.05
C GLY A 354 -6.85 6.46 7.80
N THR A 355 -6.54 5.70 6.74
CA THR A 355 -7.35 5.69 5.50
C THR A 355 -8.78 5.17 5.74
N CYS A 356 -8.96 4.22 6.67
CA CYS A 356 -10.26 3.69 7.06
C CYS A 356 -10.93 4.47 8.20
N ARG A 357 -10.51 5.72 8.44
CA ARG A 357 -11.11 6.60 9.44
C ARG A 357 -12.56 6.87 9.09
N ALA A 358 -13.44 6.71 10.07
CA ALA A 358 -14.84 7.11 9.97
C ALA A 358 -15.31 7.67 11.30
N LYS A 359 -16.35 8.48 11.28
CA LYS A 359 -16.97 9.00 12.50
C LYS A 359 -18.03 8.02 13.00
N LEU A 360 -17.93 7.64 14.26
CA LEU A 360 -18.96 6.86 14.95
C LEU A 360 -20.15 7.77 15.23
N VAL A 361 -21.27 7.54 14.54
CA VAL A 361 -22.50 8.33 14.64
C VAL A 361 -23.43 7.78 15.74
N THR A 362 -23.59 6.46 15.77
CA THR A 362 -24.40 5.78 16.81
C THR A 362 -23.77 4.46 17.20
N GLY A 363 -24.10 3.99 18.41
CA GLY A 363 -23.59 2.73 18.94
C GLY A 363 -22.24 2.88 19.64
N THR A 364 -21.63 1.75 19.97
CA THR A 364 -20.32 1.65 20.62
C THR A 364 -19.46 0.61 19.93
N VAL A 365 -18.15 0.84 19.95
CA VAL A 365 -17.16 -0.07 19.39
C VAL A 365 -15.98 -0.26 20.35
N SER A 366 -15.32 -1.40 20.23
CA SER A 366 -13.99 -1.63 20.81
C SER A 366 -12.96 -1.55 19.69
N MET A 367 -11.96 -0.72 19.83
CA MET A 367 -10.87 -0.57 18.87
C MET A 367 -9.62 -1.27 19.41
N ASP A 368 -9.13 -2.29 18.67
CA ASP A 368 -8.00 -3.11 19.12
C ASP A 368 -6.69 -2.32 19.13
N GLU A 369 -6.43 -1.57 18.05
CA GLU A 369 -5.21 -0.79 17.88
C GLU A 369 -5.51 0.59 17.30
N ASN A 370 -4.81 1.61 17.77
CA ASN A 370 -4.87 2.96 17.24
C ASN A 370 -3.51 3.63 17.25
N TYR A 371 -2.91 3.75 16.07
CA TYR A 371 -1.65 4.48 15.88
C TYR A 371 -1.83 5.75 15.02
N ALA A 372 -2.98 5.88 14.33
CA ALA A 372 -3.21 6.93 13.34
C ALA A 372 -4.08 8.08 13.81
N LEU A 373 -4.99 7.86 14.78
CA LEU A 373 -5.86 8.91 15.28
C LEU A 373 -5.19 9.68 16.41
N GLU A 374 -5.24 10.99 16.32
CA GLU A 374 -4.83 11.91 17.37
C GLU A 374 -5.91 11.98 18.46
N GLN A 375 -5.58 12.50 19.66
CA GLN A 375 -6.52 12.51 20.78
C GLN A 375 -7.77 13.35 20.50
N ASP A 376 -7.62 14.45 19.79
CA ASP A 376 -8.74 15.31 19.41
C ASP A 376 -9.69 14.65 18.39
N GLU A 377 -9.19 13.73 17.56
CA GLU A 377 -10.01 12.92 16.65
C GLU A 377 -10.82 11.87 17.45
N LEU A 378 -10.20 11.22 18.43
CA LEU A 378 -10.89 10.29 19.33
C LEU A 378 -11.99 11.01 20.13
N ASP A 379 -11.70 12.21 20.64
CA ASP A 379 -12.66 13.02 21.39
C ASP A 379 -13.84 13.49 20.53
N LYS A 380 -13.63 13.63 19.22
CA LYS A 380 -14.68 13.91 18.22
C LYS A 380 -15.45 12.68 17.76
N GLY A 381 -15.10 11.48 18.25
CA GLY A 381 -15.75 10.22 17.93
C GLY A 381 -15.28 9.54 16.66
N TYR A 382 -14.07 9.87 16.17
CA TYR A 382 -13.50 9.12 15.05
C TYR A 382 -12.97 7.76 15.48
N VAL A 383 -13.12 6.77 14.61
CA VAL A 383 -12.64 5.41 14.80
C VAL A 383 -11.92 4.90 13.55
N LEU A 384 -11.02 3.94 13.74
CA LEU A 384 -10.41 3.20 12.64
C LEU A 384 -11.24 1.94 12.37
N THR A 385 -12.03 1.94 11.32
CA THR A 385 -12.98 0.85 11.06
C THR A 385 -12.32 -0.52 10.86
N CYS A 386 -11.04 -0.54 10.45
CA CYS A 386 -10.27 -1.79 10.34
C CYS A 386 -9.92 -2.44 11.69
N GLN A 387 -9.96 -1.66 12.77
CA GLN A 387 -9.63 -2.08 14.13
C GLN A 387 -10.84 -2.05 15.08
N SER A 388 -11.97 -1.53 14.60
CA SER A 388 -13.17 -1.33 15.42
C SER A 388 -14.13 -2.49 15.26
N HIS A 389 -14.53 -3.07 16.39
CA HIS A 389 -15.50 -4.15 16.50
C HIS A 389 -16.75 -3.64 17.22
N PRO A 390 -17.96 -3.89 16.71
CA PRO A 390 -19.21 -3.53 17.38
C PRO A 390 -19.28 -4.09 18.79
N THR A 391 -19.75 -3.26 19.74
CA THR A 391 -20.06 -3.66 21.13
C THR A 391 -21.49 -3.35 21.52
N SER A 392 -22.26 -2.71 20.62
CA SER A 392 -23.72 -2.54 20.70
C SER A 392 -24.41 -3.23 19.53
N GLU A 393 -25.69 -3.57 19.68
CA GLU A 393 -26.49 -4.27 18.66
C GLU A 393 -26.52 -3.54 17.31
N GLU A 394 -26.55 -2.21 17.36
CA GLU A 394 -26.50 -1.35 16.17
C GLU A 394 -25.33 -0.37 16.26
N VAL A 395 -24.61 -0.23 15.16
CA VAL A 395 -23.50 0.72 15.00
C VAL A 395 -23.64 1.44 13.67
N THR A 396 -23.49 2.77 13.70
CA THR A 396 -23.45 3.59 12.47
C THR A 396 -22.15 4.35 12.39
N VAL A 397 -21.48 4.28 11.26
CA VAL A 397 -20.26 5.04 10.96
C VAL A 397 -20.42 5.87 9.67
N ASP A 398 -19.78 7.03 9.62
CA ASP A 398 -19.78 7.94 8.48
C ASP A 398 -18.35 8.13 7.97
N PHE A 399 -18.06 7.73 6.74
CA PHE A 399 -16.77 7.89 6.07
C PHE A 399 -16.64 9.24 5.34
N ASP A 400 -17.74 9.98 5.18
CA ASP A 400 -17.78 11.24 4.43
C ASP A 400 -17.39 12.47 5.29
N VAL A 401 -16.94 12.28 6.54
CA VAL A 401 -16.64 13.37 7.49
C VAL A 401 -15.20 13.33 8.03
#